data_ba60a2283cf57928b9c7fcd260be1df0
#
_entry.id   ba60a2283cf57928b9c7fcd260be1df0
#
_cell.length_a   1.000
_cell.length_b   1.000
_cell.length_c   1.000
_cell.angle_alpha   90.00
_cell.angle_beta   90.00
_cell.angle_gamma   90.00
#
_symmetry.space_group_name_H-M   'P 1'
#
loop_
_entity.id
_entity.type
_entity.pdbx_description
1 polymer ?
#
loop_
_entity_poly.entity_id
_entity_poly.type
_entity_poly.pdbx_seq_one_letter_code
_entity_poly.pdbx_strand_id
1 'polypeptide(L)'
;MKEEEVVADKGEIRLGFVVSEFHRDITYQMEILGKEHAAFLGAKVSRSLYTPGTFDMPLAVKKMLTVKDKEKEVDAVVTLGCVIEGATEHDEAIASQLTRKIMDLSLEYDKPVTLGVSGPGMTRLEAQERVDYAKRAVEAAVKMVKRLRDSK
;
A
#
# COMPACT_ATOMS: atom_id res chain seq x y z
N MET A 1 -1.20 -2.71 -34.37
CA MET A 1 -0.53 -3.93 -34.00
C MET A 1 0.58 -3.69 -33.03
N LYS A 2 1.62 -3.05 -33.51
CA LYS A 2 2.77 -2.80 -32.65
C LYS A 2 2.44 -1.92 -31.48
N GLU A 3 1.61 -0.95 -31.71
CA GLU A 3 1.16 -0.09 -30.61
C GLU A 3 0.42 -0.87 -29.55
N GLU A 4 -0.39 -1.83 -29.99
CA GLU A 4 -1.12 -2.66 -29.06
C GLU A 4 -0.19 -3.53 -28.26
N GLU A 5 0.86 -4.05 -28.89
CA GLU A 5 1.85 -4.83 -28.18
C GLU A 5 2.58 -4.01 -27.15
N VAL A 6 2.93 -2.78 -27.48
CA VAL A 6 3.60 -1.89 -26.55
C VAL A 6 2.68 -1.59 -25.37
N VAL A 7 1.39 -1.39 -25.63
CA VAL A 7 0.42 -1.16 -24.57
C VAL A 7 0.30 -2.40 -23.69
N ALA A 8 0.29 -3.59 -24.32
CA ALA A 8 0.21 -4.83 -23.56
C ALA A 8 1.42 -4.98 -22.63
N ASP A 9 2.62 -4.63 -23.11
CA ASP A 9 3.81 -4.70 -22.29
C ASP A 9 3.74 -3.76 -21.09
N LYS A 10 3.02 -2.65 -21.24
CA LYS A 10 2.81 -1.71 -20.15
C LYS A 10 1.64 -2.11 -19.27
N GLY A 11 0.94 -3.19 -19.63
CA GLY A 11 -0.28 -3.57 -18.95
C GLY A 11 -0.07 -4.07 -17.54
N GLU A 12 1.03 -4.78 -17.28
CA GLU A 12 1.26 -5.31 -15.95
C GLU A 12 1.52 -4.19 -14.96
N ILE A 13 0.74 -4.19 -13.89
CA ILE A 13 0.88 -3.21 -12.83
C ILE A 13 1.70 -3.83 -11.72
N ARG A 14 2.74 -3.12 -11.32
CA ARG A 14 3.65 -3.57 -10.27
C ARG A 14 3.41 -2.77 -9.01
N LEU A 15 3.02 -3.45 -7.95
CA LEU A 15 2.74 -2.84 -6.67
C LEU A 15 3.87 -3.10 -5.68
N GLY A 16 4.15 -2.10 -4.85
CA GLY A 16 5.00 -2.29 -3.69
C GLY A 16 4.14 -2.28 -2.43
N PHE A 17 4.42 -3.19 -1.52
CA PHE A 17 3.75 -3.23 -0.22
C PHE A 17 4.69 -2.70 0.85
N VAL A 18 4.19 -1.81 1.69
CA VAL A 18 4.86 -1.40 2.92
C VAL A 18 4.00 -1.91 4.07
N VAL A 19 4.54 -2.83 4.85
CA VAL A 19 3.77 -3.59 5.83
C VAL A 19 4.34 -3.34 7.22
N SER A 20 3.48 -2.94 8.16
CA SER A 20 3.88 -2.80 9.55
C SER A 20 4.02 -4.17 10.20
N GLU A 21 5.10 -4.38 10.95
CA GLU A 21 5.29 -5.62 11.71
C GLU A 21 4.60 -5.58 13.07
N PHE A 22 4.18 -4.40 13.50
CA PHE A 22 3.45 -4.28 14.74
C PHE A 22 2.09 -4.96 14.59
N HIS A 23 1.73 -5.89 15.47
CA HIS A 23 0.59 -6.79 15.34
C HIS A 23 0.73 -7.68 14.10
N ARG A 24 1.86 -8.34 14.00
CA ARG A 24 2.25 -9.09 12.79
C ARG A 24 1.26 -10.21 12.44
N ASP A 25 0.62 -10.82 13.44
CA ASP A 25 -0.38 -11.86 13.18
C ASP A 25 -1.57 -11.31 12.36
N ILE A 26 -1.91 -10.04 12.55
CA ILE A 26 -2.98 -9.39 11.79
C ILE A 26 -2.44 -8.89 10.45
N THR A 27 -1.31 -8.18 10.46
CA THR A 27 -0.76 -7.60 9.24
C THR A 27 -0.31 -8.68 8.26
N TYR A 28 0.09 -9.84 8.74
CA TYR A 28 0.42 -10.97 7.88
C TYR A 28 -0.81 -11.43 7.08
N GLN A 29 -1.96 -11.51 7.73
CA GLN A 29 -3.20 -11.85 7.03
C GLN A 29 -3.55 -10.79 5.99
N MET A 30 -3.38 -9.52 6.33
CA MET A 30 -3.62 -8.42 5.39
C MET A 30 -2.71 -8.55 4.18
N GLU A 31 -1.46 -8.88 4.41
CA GLU A 31 -0.49 -9.05 3.33
C GLU A 31 -0.89 -10.18 2.38
N ILE A 32 -1.28 -11.32 2.94
CA ILE A 32 -1.73 -12.47 2.13
C ILE A 32 -2.96 -12.10 1.31
N LEU A 33 -3.96 -11.52 1.95
CA LEU A 33 -5.19 -11.13 1.26
C LEU A 33 -4.91 -10.09 0.18
N GLY A 34 -4.02 -9.16 0.46
CA GLY A 34 -3.65 -8.13 -0.50
C GLY A 34 -2.96 -8.73 -1.72
N LYS A 35 -2.05 -9.66 -1.51
CA LYS A 35 -1.35 -10.31 -2.63
C LYS A 35 -2.30 -11.15 -3.48
N GLU A 36 -3.21 -11.87 -2.85
CA GLU A 36 -4.21 -12.64 -3.58
C GLU A 36 -5.11 -11.73 -4.41
N HIS A 37 -5.53 -10.62 -3.82
CA HIS A 37 -6.41 -9.70 -4.53
C HIS A 37 -5.69 -9.01 -5.69
N ALA A 38 -4.41 -8.68 -5.51
CA ALA A 38 -3.60 -8.11 -6.58
C ALA A 38 -3.53 -9.09 -7.76
N ALA A 39 -3.27 -10.36 -7.49
CA ALA A 39 -3.23 -11.38 -8.53
C ALA A 39 -4.58 -11.52 -9.23
N PHE A 40 -5.67 -11.47 -8.46
CA PHE A 40 -7.01 -11.52 -9.02
C PHE A 40 -7.27 -10.36 -9.99
N LEU A 41 -6.72 -9.19 -9.69
CA LEU A 41 -6.88 -8.01 -10.54
C LEU A 41 -5.85 -7.94 -11.67
N GLY A 42 -4.98 -8.93 -11.78
CA GLY A 42 -3.96 -8.95 -12.83
C GLY A 42 -2.75 -8.10 -12.54
N ALA A 43 -2.56 -7.72 -11.28
CA ALA A 43 -1.39 -6.96 -10.86
C ALA A 43 -0.40 -7.85 -10.13
N LYS A 44 0.82 -7.38 -9.97
CA LYS A 44 1.88 -8.12 -9.31
C LYS A 44 2.42 -7.33 -8.15
N VAL A 45 2.56 -7.97 -6.99
CA VAL A 45 3.28 -7.36 -5.87
C VAL A 45 4.75 -7.72 -6.03
N SER A 46 5.51 -6.80 -6.60
CA SER A 46 6.90 -7.06 -6.96
C SER A 46 7.86 -6.79 -5.81
N ARG A 47 7.46 -6.02 -4.82
CA ARG A 47 8.30 -5.67 -3.67
C ARG A 47 7.48 -5.59 -2.40
N SER A 48 8.08 -6.01 -1.30
CA SER A 48 7.49 -5.80 0.03
C SER A 48 8.59 -5.28 0.95
N LEU A 49 8.26 -4.28 1.72
CA LEU A 49 9.15 -3.70 2.71
C LEU A 49 8.43 -3.69 4.05
N TYR A 50 9.11 -4.17 5.08
CA TYR A 50 8.52 -4.30 6.40
C TYR A 50 9.08 -3.23 7.33
N THR A 51 8.20 -2.59 8.10
CA THR A 51 8.60 -1.56 9.06
C THR A 51 8.26 -2.01 10.47
N PRO A 52 9.02 -1.55 11.47
CA PRO A 52 8.69 -1.91 12.86
C PRO A 52 7.27 -1.50 13.25
N GLY A 53 6.81 -0.34 12.80
CA GLY A 53 5.48 0.15 13.08
C GLY A 53 4.99 1.10 12.01
N THR A 54 3.78 1.61 12.21
CA THR A 54 3.17 2.55 11.26
C THR A 54 3.89 3.89 11.23
N PHE A 55 4.51 4.27 12.34
CA PHE A 55 5.29 5.51 12.42
C PHE A 55 6.42 5.53 11.40
N ASP A 56 6.94 4.36 11.06
CA ASP A 56 8.11 4.24 10.19
C ASP A 56 7.74 4.11 8.71
N MET A 57 6.46 4.00 8.40
CA MET A 57 6.01 3.74 7.04
C MET A 57 6.31 4.86 6.05
N PRO A 58 6.20 6.15 6.41
CA PRO A 58 6.46 7.21 5.43
C PRO A 58 7.85 7.13 4.81
N LEU A 59 8.88 6.85 5.61
CA LEU A 59 10.23 6.73 5.07
C LEU A 59 10.34 5.54 4.12
N ALA A 60 9.73 4.42 4.49
CA ALA A 60 9.72 3.22 3.65
C ALA A 60 9.00 3.48 2.32
N VAL A 61 7.86 4.18 2.37
CA VAL A 61 7.11 4.56 1.17
C VAL A 61 7.98 5.43 0.28
N LYS A 62 8.62 6.44 0.86
CA LYS A 62 9.50 7.32 0.08
C LYS A 62 10.60 6.55 -0.62
N LYS A 63 11.25 5.63 0.10
CA LYS A 63 12.33 4.83 -0.48
C LYS A 63 11.83 3.98 -1.65
N MET A 64 10.63 3.43 -1.51
CA MET A 64 10.05 2.61 -2.57
C MET A 64 9.68 3.45 -3.79
N LEU A 65 9.19 4.67 -3.57
CA LEU A 65 8.81 5.57 -4.66
C LEU A 65 10.01 6.15 -5.41
N THR A 66 11.17 6.22 -4.75
CA THR A 66 12.36 6.89 -5.32
C THR A 66 13.46 5.93 -5.72
N VAL A 67 13.16 4.63 -5.81
CA VAL A 67 14.15 3.66 -6.23
C VAL A 67 14.60 3.97 -7.66
N LYS A 68 15.91 3.89 -7.90
CA LYS A 68 16.49 4.24 -9.20
C LYS A 68 16.60 3.06 -10.14
N ASP A 69 16.69 1.85 -9.59
CA ASP A 69 16.77 0.64 -10.37
C ASP A 69 15.39 0.35 -10.99
N LYS A 70 15.32 0.41 -12.31
CA LYS A 70 14.04 0.23 -13.01
C LYS A 70 13.42 -1.14 -12.78
N GLU A 71 14.23 -2.14 -12.51
CA GLU A 71 13.69 -3.47 -12.22
C GLU A 71 12.96 -3.50 -10.89
N LYS A 72 13.28 -2.58 -10.00
CA LYS A 72 12.63 -2.47 -8.69
C LYS A 72 11.55 -1.40 -8.64
N GLU A 73 11.34 -0.72 -9.75
CA GLU A 73 10.35 0.35 -9.81
C GLU A 73 8.94 -0.22 -9.67
N VAL A 74 8.10 0.51 -8.93
CA VAL A 74 6.70 0.13 -8.76
C VAL A 74 5.81 1.23 -9.31
N ASP A 75 4.60 0.85 -9.68
CA ASP A 75 3.61 1.80 -10.21
C ASP A 75 2.79 2.44 -9.09
N ALA A 76 2.69 1.78 -7.96
CA ALA A 76 1.95 2.27 -6.81
C ALA A 76 2.46 1.57 -5.55
N VAL A 77 2.23 2.20 -4.41
CA VAL A 77 2.57 1.63 -3.11
C VAL A 77 1.31 1.47 -2.28
N VAL A 78 1.17 0.31 -1.65
CA VAL A 78 0.05 0.00 -0.75
C VAL A 78 0.63 -0.13 0.65
N THR A 79 0.07 0.62 1.60
CA THR A 79 0.48 0.49 3.00
C THR A 79 -0.50 -0.45 3.71
N LEU A 80 0.04 -1.34 4.54
CA LEU A 80 -0.75 -2.31 5.28
C LEU A 80 -0.37 -2.30 6.75
N GLY A 81 -1.35 -2.16 7.61
CA GLY A 81 -1.10 -2.13 9.04
C GLY A 81 -2.40 -1.99 9.81
N CYS A 82 -2.30 -1.94 11.13
CA CYS A 82 -3.46 -1.69 11.97
C CYS A 82 -3.03 -0.90 13.20
N VAL A 83 -3.86 0.06 13.57
CA VAL A 83 -3.63 0.89 14.75
C VAL A 83 -4.71 0.54 15.77
N ILE A 84 -4.33 -0.28 16.74
CA ILE A 84 -5.23 -0.80 17.76
C ILE A 84 -5.22 0.14 18.96
N GLU A 85 -6.40 0.43 19.50
CA GLU A 85 -6.57 1.30 20.65
C GLU A 85 -5.74 0.82 21.83
N GLY A 86 -5.02 1.76 22.46
CA GLY A 86 -4.22 1.47 23.64
C GLY A 86 -2.84 0.88 23.37
N ALA A 87 -2.49 0.65 22.11
CA ALA A 87 -1.18 0.13 21.77
C ALA A 87 -0.08 1.16 22.07
N THR A 88 -0.39 2.43 21.92
CA THR A 88 0.52 3.53 22.29
C THR A 88 -0.33 4.74 22.68
N GLU A 89 0.30 5.69 23.38
CA GLU A 89 -0.38 6.92 23.76
C GLU A 89 -0.56 7.87 22.58
N HIS A 90 0.07 7.57 21.43
CA HIS A 90 0.09 8.46 20.29
C HIS A 90 -0.63 7.89 19.06
N ASP A 91 -1.55 6.96 19.28
CA ASP A 91 -2.23 6.26 18.18
C ASP A 91 -2.88 7.21 17.18
N GLU A 92 -3.65 8.18 17.66
CA GLU A 92 -4.35 9.09 16.77
C GLU A 92 -3.39 10.02 16.03
N ALA A 93 -2.37 10.51 16.74
CA ALA A 93 -1.38 11.38 16.11
C ALA A 93 -0.62 10.64 15.02
N ILE A 94 -0.21 9.40 15.29
CA ILE A 94 0.52 8.59 14.34
C ILE A 94 -0.34 8.32 13.11
N ALA A 95 -1.59 7.91 13.30
CA ALA A 95 -2.49 7.61 12.19
C ALA A 95 -2.76 8.84 11.34
N SER A 96 -3.00 9.99 11.98
CA SER A 96 -3.27 11.24 11.29
C SER A 96 -2.07 11.68 10.46
N GLN A 97 -0.87 11.65 11.06
CA GLN A 97 0.33 12.06 10.35
C GLN A 97 0.72 11.09 9.25
N LEU A 98 0.52 9.80 9.47
CA LEU A 98 0.77 8.81 8.42
C LEU A 98 -0.10 9.10 7.20
N THR A 99 -1.39 9.29 7.41
CA THR A 99 -2.33 9.57 6.33
C THR A 99 -1.89 10.80 5.54
N ARG A 100 -1.56 11.86 6.25
CA ARG A 100 -1.12 13.11 5.61
C ARG A 100 0.16 12.91 4.82
N LYS A 101 1.13 12.22 5.42
CA LYS A 101 2.45 12.05 4.77
C LYS A 101 2.38 11.18 3.54
N ILE A 102 1.57 10.12 3.53
CA ILE A 102 1.47 9.31 2.32
C ILE A 102 0.74 10.05 1.20
N MET A 103 -0.22 10.91 1.53
CA MET A 103 -0.83 11.78 0.54
C MET A 103 0.20 12.74 -0.05
N ASP A 104 1.02 13.35 0.82
CA ASP A 104 2.07 14.26 0.37
C ASP A 104 3.06 13.54 -0.56
N LEU A 105 3.47 12.33 -0.20
CA LEU A 105 4.41 11.55 -1.00
C LEU A 105 3.80 11.16 -2.35
N SER A 106 2.53 10.80 -2.36
CA SER A 106 1.85 10.48 -3.60
C SER A 106 1.85 11.68 -4.56
N LEU A 107 1.58 12.85 -4.04
CA LEU A 107 1.57 14.08 -4.85
C LEU A 107 2.97 14.46 -5.30
N GLU A 108 3.95 14.29 -4.43
CA GLU A 108 5.32 14.69 -4.74
C GLU A 108 5.94 13.80 -5.82
N TYR A 109 5.71 12.50 -5.74
CA TYR A 109 6.35 11.54 -6.66
C TYR A 109 5.43 11.04 -7.76
N ASP A 110 4.22 11.56 -7.79
CA ASP A 110 3.28 11.34 -8.90
C ASP A 110 2.96 9.86 -9.10
N LYS A 111 2.79 9.14 -8.01
CA LYS A 111 2.39 7.73 -8.00
C LYS A 111 1.38 7.49 -6.89
N PRO A 112 0.38 6.63 -7.11
CA PRO A 112 -0.59 6.33 -6.07
C PRO A 112 0.07 5.68 -4.86
N VAL A 113 -0.32 6.15 -3.67
CA VAL A 113 0.01 5.50 -2.41
C VAL A 113 -1.32 5.33 -1.68
N THR A 114 -1.71 4.09 -1.39
CA THR A 114 -3.01 3.83 -0.79
C THR A 114 -2.90 3.43 0.67
N LEU A 115 -3.96 3.72 1.41
CA LEU A 115 -4.00 3.55 2.86
C LEU A 115 -4.74 2.27 3.20
N GLY A 116 -3.99 1.21 3.47
CA GLY A 116 -4.53 -0.04 3.98
C GLY A 116 -4.22 -0.22 5.46
N VAL A 117 -4.11 0.88 6.19
CA VAL A 117 -3.90 0.86 7.63
C VAL A 117 -5.25 1.13 8.29
N SER A 118 -5.75 0.14 9.03
CA SER A 118 -7.02 0.25 9.73
C SER A 118 -6.84 0.90 11.09
N GLY A 119 -7.90 1.50 11.60
CA GLY A 119 -7.87 2.27 12.85
C GLY A 119 -7.64 3.75 12.55
N PRO A 120 -7.42 4.59 13.56
CA PRO A 120 -7.33 4.26 14.98
C PRO A 120 -8.68 4.02 15.64
N GLY A 121 -8.66 3.82 16.95
CA GLY A 121 -9.90 3.75 17.73
C GLY A 121 -10.62 2.42 17.62
N MET A 122 -9.91 1.35 17.34
CA MET A 122 -10.50 0.04 17.23
C MET A 122 -9.83 -0.95 18.18
N THR A 123 -10.60 -1.95 18.60
CA THR A 123 -10.09 -3.04 19.41
C THR A 123 -9.31 -4.03 18.54
N ARG A 124 -8.63 -4.97 19.21
CA ARG A 124 -7.91 -6.02 18.48
C ARG A 124 -8.89 -6.90 17.69
N LEU A 125 -10.06 -7.20 18.25
CA LEU A 125 -11.05 -8.00 17.55
C LEU A 125 -11.55 -7.28 16.29
N GLU A 126 -11.80 -5.98 16.40
CA GLU A 126 -12.20 -5.20 15.24
C GLU A 126 -11.11 -5.18 14.16
N ALA A 127 -9.85 -5.11 14.58
CA ALA A 127 -8.74 -5.16 13.64
C ALA A 127 -8.71 -6.49 12.88
N GLN A 128 -8.97 -7.60 13.60
CA GLN A 128 -9.03 -8.92 12.98
C GLN A 128 -10.17 -9.02 11.99
N GLU A 129 -11.28 -8.37 12.27
CA GLU A 129 -12.44 -8.37 11.37
C GLU A 129 -12.25 -7.47 10.16
N ARG A 130 -11.29 -6.57 10.22
CA ARG A 130 -11.04 -5.58 9.15
C ARG A 130 -9.83 -5.89 8.30
N VAL A 131 -9.36 -7.13 8.31
CA VAL A 131 -8.17 -7.48 7.50
C VAL A 131 -8.41 -7.28 6.00
N ASP A 132 -9.66 -7.28 5.55
CA ASP A 132 -9.98 -7.04 4.15
C ASP A 132 -9.79 -5.58 3.71
N TYR A 133 -9.43 -4.68 4.63
CA TYR A 133 -8.95 -3.35 4.24
C TYR A 133 -7.82 -3.45 3.25
N ALA A 134 -7.03 -4.52 3.35
CA ALA A 134 -5.94 -4.76 2.41
C ALA A 134 -6.45 -4.87 0.97
N LYS A 135 -7.59 -5.55 0.78
CA LYS A 135 -8.16 -5.70 -0.56
C LYS A 135 -8.60 -4.36 -1.12
N ARG A 136 -9.22 -3.52 -0.30
CA ARG A 136 -9.68 -2.19 -0.73
C ARG A 136 -8.51 -1.31 -1.14
N ALA A 137 -7.43 -1.35 -0.36
CA ALA A 137 -6.25 -0.55 -0.65
C ALA A 137 -5.58 -1.01 -1.94
N VAL A 138 -5.50 -2.31 -2.16
CA VAL A 138 -4.95 -2.88 -3.39
C VAL A 138 -5.81 -2.50 -4.58
N GLU A 139 -7.12 -2.63 -4.45
CA GLU A 139 -8.02 -2.29 -5.54
C GLU A 139 -7.94 -0.82 -5.90
N ALA A 140 -7.87 0.06 -4.91
CA ALA A 140 -7.73 1.49 -5.15
C ALA A 140 -6.43 1.79 -5.89
N ALA A 141 -5.33 1.12 -5.50
CA ALA A 141 -4.05 1.33 -6.16
C ALA A 141 -4.10 0.92 -7.63
N VAL A 142 -4.66 -0.26 -7.91
CA VAL A 142 -4.75 -0.78 -9.28
C VAL A 142 -5.64 0.13 -10.13
N LYS A 143 -6.80 0.52 -9.60
CA LYS A 143 -7.70 1.41 -10.32
C LYS A 143 -7.05 2.75 -10.63
N MET A 144 -6.34 3.33 -9.67
CA MET A 144 -5.69 4.62 -9.88
C MET A 144 -4.60 4.52 -10.94
N VAL A 145 -3.79 3.46 -10.91
CA VAL A 145 -2.76 3.29 -11.93
C VAL A 145 -3.40 3.21 -13.32
N LYS A 146 -4.46 2.43 -13.46
CA LYS A 146 -5.14 2.29 -14.75
C LYS A 146 -5.71 3.62 -15.23
N ARG A 147 -6.38 4.34 -14.34
CA ARG A 147 -7.00 5.62 -14.69
C ARG A 147 -5.96 6.67 -15.07
N LEU A 148 -4.83 6.69 -14.37
CA LEU A 148 -3.76 7.62 -14.71
C LEU A 148 -3.12 7.29 -16.04
N ARG A 149 -2.99 6.01 -16.37
CA ARG A 149 -2.49 5.58 -17.68
C ARG A 149 -3.44 6.01 -18.80
N ASP A 150 -4.74 5.86 -18.55
CA ASP A 150 -5.76 6.19 -19.56
C ASP A 150 -5.90 7.68 -19.76
N SER A 151 -5.52 8.50 -18.78
CA SER A 151 -5.69 9.95 -18.86
C SER A 151 -4.57 10.65 -19.63
N LYS A 152 -3.58 9.92 -20.07
CA LYS A 152 -2.43 10.50 -20.81
C LYS A 152 -2.69 10.67 -22.29
#